data_ccbf57380fb8c12ea8ceff1525cd4967
#
_entry.id   ccbf57380fb8c12ea8ceff1525cd4967
#
_cell.length_a   1.000
_cell.length_b   1.000
_cell.length_c   1.000
_cell.angle_alpha   90.00
_cell.angle_beta   90.00
_cell.angle_gamma   90.00
#
_symmetry.space_group_name_H-M   'P 1'
#
loop_
_entity.id
_entity.type
_entity.pdbx_description
1 polymer ?
#
loop_
_entity_poly.entity_id
_entity_poly.type
_entity_poly.pdbx_seq_one_letter_code
_entity_poly.pdbx_strand_id
1 'polypeptide(L)'
;MSDILFFSFVSDEAIKRERLKAKELRKSRWWQEKCASGICHYCGKKVGKENLTMDHVVPLVRGGTSTKNNLVPVCKECNNKKKYLLPMEWEEYLKNI
;
A
#
# COMPACT_ATOMS: atom_id res chain seq x y z
N MET A 1 11.53 -23.02 -5.89
CA MET A 1 10.66 -22.27 -6.79
C MET A 1 10.98 -20.80 -6.68
N SER A 2 11.13 -20.12 -7.77
CA SER A 2 11.48 -18.72 -7.75
C SER A 2 10.28 -17.81 -7.52
N ASP A 3 10.52 -16.62 -7.00
CA ASP A 3 9.49 -15.60 -6.84
C ASP A 3 8.88 -15.20 -8.18
N ILE A 4 9.64 -15.32 -9.26
CA ILE A 4 9.15 -15.01 -10.61
C ILE A 4 7.95 -15.89 -10.95
N LEU A 5 8.01 -17.17 -10.64
CA LEU A 5 6.89 -18.07 -10.87
C LEU A 5 5.69 -17.73 -9.99
N PHE A 6 5.95 -17.35 -8.74
CA PHE A 6 4.89 -16.93 -7.85
C PHE A 6 4.13 -15.72 -8.43
N PHE A 7 4.86 -14.71 -8.90
CA PHE A 7 4.24 -13.55 -9.53
C PHE A 7 3.38 -13.92 -10.72
N SER A 8 3.78 -14.94 -11.48
CA SER A 8 3.03 -15.37 -12.65
C SER A 8 1.63 -15.86 -12.33
N PHE A 9 1.36 -16.20 -11.06
CA PHE A 9 0.04 -16.68 -10.64
C PHE A 9 -0.92 -15.55 -10.25
N VAL A 10 -0.42 -14.32 -10.14
CA VAL A 10 -1.28 -13.17 -9.85
C VAL A 10 -1.78 -12.62 -11.17
N SER A 11 -3.01 -12.91 -11.53
CA SER A 11 -3.56 -12.52 -12.83
C SER A 11 -3.82 -11.03 -12.91
N ASP A 12 -3.83 -10.49 -14.13
CA ASP A 12 -4.17 -9.09 -14.38
C ASP A 12 -5.60 -8.79 -13.96
N GLU A 13 -6.52 -9.75 -14.17
CA GLU A 13 -7.92 -9.61 -13.75
C GLU A 13 -8.03 -9.49 -12.24
N ALA A 14 -7.26 -10.28 -11.49
CA ALA A 14 -7.27 -10.23 -10.04
C ALA A 14 -6.77 -8.87 -9.55
N ILE A 15 -5.67 -8.38 -10.12
CA ILE A 15 -5.12 -7.07 -9.78
C ILE A 15 -6.13 -5.97 -10.09
N LYS A 16 -6.78 -6.04 -11.23
CA LYS A 16 -7.77 -5.06 -11.65
C LYS A 16 -8.96 -5.03 -10.69
N ARG A 17 -9.45 -6.19 -10.28
CA ARG A 17 -10.54 -6.29 -9.29
C ARG A 17 -10.14 -5.62 -7.97
N GLU A 18 -8.93 -5.90 -7.51
CA GLU A 18 -8.44 -5.33 -6.25
C GLU A 18 -8.27 -3.82 -6.35
N ARG A 19 -7.83 -3.32 -7.50
CA ARG A 19 -7.73 -1.87 -7.72
C ARG A 19 -9.10 -1.18 -7.68
N LEU A 20 -10.13 -1.83 -8.20
CA LEU A 20 -11.49 -1.29 -8.13
C LEU A 20 -11.99 -1.24 -6.69
N LYS A 21 -11.71 -2.28 -5.90
CA LYS A 21 -12.06 -2.28 -4.49
C LYS A 21 -11.35 -1.16 -3.74
N ALA A 22 -10.07 -0.96 -4.03
CA ALA A 22 -9.27 0.10 -3.40
C ALA A 22 -9.85 1.48 -3.74
N LYS A 23 -10.27 1.67 -4.99
CA LYS A 23 -10.88 2.92 -5.44
C LYS A 23 -12.16 3.22 -4.64
N GLU A 24 -12.99 2.21 -4.42
CA GLU A 24 -14.21 2.37 -3.62
C GLU A 24 -13.87 2.68 -2.16
N LEU A 25 -12.89 1.99 -1.59
CA LEU A 25 -12.47 2.23 -0.22
C LEU A 25 -11.89 3.62 -0.01
N ARG A 26 -11.21 4.18 -1.02
CA ARG A 26 -10.69 5.55 -0.94
C ARG A 26 -11.78 6.60 -0.79
N LYS A 27 -12.98 6.31 -1.28
CA LYS A 27 -14.13 7.21 -1.16
C LYS A 27 -14.87 7.03 0.17
N SER A 28 -14.55 6.00 0.92
CA SER A 28 -15.28 5.64 2.13
C SER A 28 -14.93 6.55 3.29
N ARG A 29 -15.86 6.66 4.24
CA ARG A 29 -15.63 7.38 5.48
C ARG A 29 -14.48 6.78 6.26
N TRP A 30 -14.35 5.46 6.25
CA TRP A 30 -13.25 4.78 6.91
C TRP A 30 -11.90 5.33 6.46
N TRP A 31 -11.71 5.48 5.15
CA TRP A 31 -10.45 5.97 4.61
C TRP A 31 -10.22 7.44 4.96
N GLN A 32 -11.28 8.25 4.89
CA GLN A 32 -11.18 9.66 5.26
C GLN A 32 -10.73 9.81 6.71
N GLU A 33 -11.26 8.99 7.60
CA GLU A 33 -10.87 9.01 9.01
C GLU A 33 -9.43 8.54 9.20
N LYS A 34 -8.99 7.54 8.43
CA LYS A 34 -7.59 7.07 8.46
C LYS A 34 -6.61 8.18 8.08
N CYS A 35 -6.98 9.03 7.15
CA CYS A 35 -6.12 10.11 6.66
C CYS A 35 -6.24 11.39 7.48
N ALA A 36 -7.20 11.47 8.39
CA ALA A 36 -7.54 12.73 9.08
C ALA A 36 -6.37 13.36 9.83
N SER A 37 -5.50 12.56 10.42
CA SER A 37 -4.34 13.08 11.16
C SER A 37 -3.28 13.67 10.24
N GLY A 38 -3.30 13.32 8.96
CA GLY A 38 -2.30 13.78 7.99
C GLY A 38 -0.92 13.16 8.17
N ILE A 39 -0.82 12.07 8.93
CA ILE A 39 0.46 11.45 9.30
C ILE A 39 0.72 10.19 8.47
N CYS A 40 1.92 10.10 7.88
CA CYS A 40 2.34 8.93 7.14
C CYS A 40 2.49 7.73 8.07
N HIS A 41 1.90 6.60 7.67
CA HIS A 41 1.97 5.37 8.45
C HIS A 41 3.40 4.85 8.62
N TYR A 42 4.27 5.04 7.62
CA TYR A 42 5.63 4.49 7.67
C TYR A 42 6.65 5.42 8.30
N CYS A 43 6.72 6.67 7.88
CA CYS A 43 7.76 7.58 8.37
C CYS A 43 7.30 8.49 9.52
N GLY A 44 6.00 8.55 9.78
CA GLY A 44 5.45 9.34 10.87
C GLY A 44 5.42 10.85 10.62
N LYS A 45 5.80 11.31 9.44
CA LYS A 45 5.78 12.74 9.12
C LYS A 45 4.34 13.22 8.93
N LYS A 46 4.06 14.41 9.42
CA LYS A 46 2.77 15.06 9.22
C LYS A 46 2.83 15.84 7.91
N VAL A 47 2.22 15.28 6.88
CA VAL A 47 2.28 15.86 5.52
C VAL A 47 0.94 16.49 5.09
N GLY A 48 -0.10 16.33 5.91
CA GLY A 48 -1.45 16.77 5.56
C GLY A 48 -2.23 15.67 4.85
N LYS A 49 -3.53 15.60 5.14
CA LYS A 49 -4.38 14.52 4.61
C LYS A 49 -4.41 14.47 3.08
N GLU A 50 -4.33 15.63 2.43
CA GLU A 50 -4.35 15.72 0.96
C GLU A 50 -3.07 15.22 0.32
N ASN A 51 -2.02 15.02 1.10
CA ASN A 51 -0.74 14.52 0.61
C ASN A 51 -0.47 13.07 0.98
N LEU A 52 -1.51 12.39 1.51
CA LEU A 52 -1.44 10.97 1.80
C LEU A 52 -1.99 10.16 0.63
N THR A 53 -1.34 9.04 0.36
CA THR A 53 -1.76 8.08 -0.65
C THR A 53 -2.12 6.77 0.01
N MET A 54 -2.86 5.93 -0.69
CA MET A 54 -3.22 4.61 -0.19
C MET A 54 -2.16 3.60 -0.61
N ASP A 55 -1.58 2.91 0.36
CA ASP A 55 -0.61 1.85 0.09
C ASP A 55 -1.16 0.51 0.51
N HIS A 56 -0.93 -0.50 -0.34
CA HIS A 56 -1.19 -1.89 0.02
C HIS A 56 0.04 -2.40 0.75
N VAL A 57 -0.10 -2.74 2.02
CA VAL A 57 1.03 -3.23 2.84
C VAL A 57 1.69 -4.42 2.14
N VAL A 58 0.87 -5.40 1.73
CA VAL A 58 1.31 -6.44 0.80
C VAL A 58 0.84 -5.99 -0.58
N PRO A 59 1.77 -5.70 -1.51
CA PRO A 59 1.39 -5.21 -2.84
C PRO A 59 0.50 -6.16 -3.60
N LEU A 60 -0.36 -5.62 -4.46
CA LEU A 60 -1.27 -6.45 -5.27
C LEU A 60 -0.50 -7.43 -6.15
N VAL A 61 0.60 -6.99 -6.75
CA VAL A 61 1.42 -7.85 -7.61
C VAL A 61 2.11 -8.96 -6.82
N ARG A 62 2.16 -8.85 -5.50
CA ARG A 62 2.71 -9.86 -4.60
C ARG A 62 1.61 -10.64 -3.88
N GLY A 63 0.39 -10.57 -4.36
CA GLY A 63 -0.73 -11.32 -3.81
C GLY A 63 -1.56 -10.62 -2.74
N GLY A 64 -1.31 -9.34 -2.53
CA GLY A 64 -2.08 -8.56 -1.57
C GLY A 64 -3.51 -8.31 -2.02
N THR A 65 -4.36 -7.89 -1.08
CA THR A 65 -5.76 -7.61 -1.33
C THR A 65 -6.12 -6.21 -0.87
N SER A 66 -7.25 -5.70 -1.39
CA SER A 66 -7.76 -4.39 -0.98
C SER A 66 -8.76 -4.58 0.16
N THR A 67 -8.20 -4.83 1.33
CA THR A 67 -8.97 -4.98 2.57
C THR A 67 -8.48 -3.94 3.57
N LYS A 68 -9.32 -3.60 4.53
CA LYS A 68 -9.01 -2.55 5.49
C LYS A 68 -7.71 -2.81 6.25
N ASN A 69 -7.41 -4.07 6.55
CA ASN A 69 -6.19 -4.41 7.28
C ASN A 69 -4.93 -4.45 6.39
N ASN A 70 -5.07 -4.25 5.09
CA ASN A 70 -3.94 -4.21 4.17
C ASN A 70 -3.75 -2.83 3.53
N LEU A 71 -4.47 -1.82 3.99
CA LEU A 71 -4.45 -0.49 3.40
C LEU A 71 -4.05 0.53 4.46
N VAL A 72 -3.03 1.34 4.16
CA VAL A 72 -2.53 2.35 5.09
C VAL A 72 -2.28 3.67 4.36
N PRO A 73 -2.43 4.80 5.07
CA PRO A 73 -2.13 6.11 4.48
C PRO A 73 -0.63 6.38 4.56
N VAL A 74 -0.01 6.69 3.43
CA VAL A 74 1.43 6.94 3.36
C VAL A 74 1.72 8.17 2.52
N CYS A 75 2.82 8.85 2.84
CA CYS A 75 3.26 9.98 2.03
C CYS A 75 3.79 9.49 0.69
N LYS A 76 3.81 10.39 -0.29
CA LYS A 76 4.24 10.05 -1.65
C LYS A 76 5.67 9.54 -1.68
N GLU A 77 6.54 10.12 -0.86
CA GLU A 77 7.93 9.71 -0.79
C GLU A 77 8.08 8.26 -0.36
N CYS A 78 7.42 7.87 0.74
CA CYS A 78 7.46 6.50 1.21
C CYS A 78 6.85 5.53 0.21
N ASN A 79 5.73 5.93 -0.42
CA ASN A 79 5.08 5.09 -1.41
C ASN A 79 6.00 4.84 -2.60
N ASN A 80 6.67 5.88 -3.09
CA ASN A 80 7.59 5.77 -4.21
C ASN A 80 8.81 4.91 -3.89
N LYS A 81 9.31 4.98 -2.66
CA LYS A 81 10.46 4.18 -2.24
C LYS A 81 10.08 2.72 -2.00
N LYS A 82 8.91 2.49 -1.40
CA LYS A 82 8.46 1.14 -1.09
C LYS A 82 8.11 0.33 -2.33
N LYS A 83 7.44 0.93 -3.29
CA LYS A 83 7.01 0.25 -4.52
C LYS A 83 6.34 -1.10 -4.24
N TYR A 84 6.94 -2.20 -4.71
CA TYR A 84 6.37 -3.55 -4.59
C TYR A 84 7.00 -4.38 -3.49
N LEU A 85 7.68 -3.73 -2.54
CA LEU A 85 8.35 -4.45 -1.46
C LEU A 85 7.32 -5.05 -0.50
N LEU A 86 7.58 -6.27 -0.07
CA LEU A 86 6.82 -6.90 1.00
C LEU A 86 7.18 -6.24 2.34
N PRO A 87 6.32 -6.35 3.38
CA PRO A 87 6.62 -5.73 4.67
C PRO A 87 8.02 -6.02 5.20
N MET A 88 8.47 -7.25 5.12
CA MET A 88 9.80 -7.64 5.59
C MET A 88 10.91 -6.98 4.78
N GLU A 89 10.74 -6.91 3.46
CA GLU A 89 11.70 -6.27 2.57
C GLU A 89 11.75 -4.76 2.81
N TRP A 90 10.59 -4.15 3.01
CA TRP A 90 10.48 -2.72 3.29
C TRP A 90 11.14 -2.37 4.62
N GLU A 91 10.89 -3.18 5.65
CA GLU A 91 11.51 -2.99 6.95
C GLU A 91 13.03 -3.07 6.86
N GLU A 92 13.54 -4.04 6.10
CA GLU A 92 14.97 -4.20 5.87
C GLU A 92 15.57 -3.00 5.14
N TYR A 93 14.86 -2.50 4.13
CA TYR A 93 15.27 -1.29 3.39
C TYR A 93 15.39 -0.10 4.34
N LEU A 94 14.40 0.10 5.20
CA LEU A 94 14.40 1.23 6.14
C LEU A 94 15.57 1.17 7.12
N LYS A 95 16.02 -0.02 7.51
CA LYS A 95 17.16 -0.18 8.41
C LYS A 95 18.48 0.23 7.77
N ASN A 96 18.56 0.22 6.46
CA ASN A 96 19.81 0.43 5.73
C ASN A 96 19.94 1.81 5.09
N ILE A 97 19.06 2.74 5.41
CA ILE A 97 19.15 4.11 4.90
C ILE A 97 19.58 5.10 5.97
#